data_1bf35877ae2cf2028455818724d61abc
#
_entry.id   1bf35877ae2cf2028455818724d61abc
#
_cell.length_a   1.000
_cell.length_b   1.000
_cell.length_c   1.000
_cell.angle_alpha   90.00
_cell.angle_beta   90.00
_cell.angle_gamma   90.00
#
_symmetry.space_group_name_H-M   'P 1'
#
loop_
_entity.id
_entity.type
_entity.pdbx_description
1 polymer ?
#
loop_
_entity_poly.entity_id
_entity_poly.type
_entity_poly.pdbx_seq_one_letter_code
_entity_poly.pdbx_strand_id
1 'polypeptide(L)'
;MKLRVLDGIAYGIFLAVVIGISVSYVRQETGFYSWDYADYQNYAILVAEAFRNSLGEGWEFIQLSLGQQKNALHTLPILPFLWLGENSRIAYSLGLALVYLVPFCLGLGAIAQELPFPHLHHWGRRSRFWFASFLALLIPMTWVPFLRGYPDLGGATLLIWASWLYLCDPRLHRGRSILGLGLLIGLAILFRRHFAYPALSLLLAAALSQGSLDRKRWRPMLGVWLRLAMVGTVALLLMLAIAPDFTQSALTTDFSSRYERWQLPVSVMLERTGLAYGWGLWGLALLGWLLSQGWPSQRWRFVSWASLLSLGILLFHLRYGNVHYTLHLTPWLVLALLALLNELQRRWRWGIVVLGAYLTVNLSLGLGVSVPTPSLGGLFARSYAPLVREDHEVLQRLLGRLQELSQQQQQIALLAASNHLNTSMFNSEQFQQFPDAPPLTLLPVAIFDGEVSPLEMVLKADVVAVATPAQVIRLEEEQVVRSRSQTQLEYLSQAFSQNCAIAQDFRRLPESFELGRPQGYAPTEKGITVWLYQRQQPTSARVEAVTREQMSELRPCS
;
A
#
# COMPACT_ATOMS: atom_id res chain seq x y z
N MET A 1 15.75 -20.39 -33.31
CA MET A 1 15.34 -21.38 -32.28
C MET A 1 16.10 -21.21 -30.95
N LYS A 2 17.45 -21.22 -30.91
CA LYS A 2 18.24 -21.05 -29.65
C LYS A 2 17.90 -19.79 -28.86
N LEU A 3 17.62 -18.66 -29.50
CA LEU A 3 17.29 -17.41 -28.84
C LEU A 3 15.94 -17.45 -28.10
N ARG A 4 14.93 -18.17 -28.61
CA ARG A 4 13.63 -18.36 -27.93
C ARG A 4 13.72 -19.26 -26.70
N VAL A 5 14.61 -20.26 -26.72
CA VAL A 5 14.86 -21.16 -25.58
C VAL A 5 15.44 -20.38 -24.39
N LEU A 6 16.41 -19.48 -24.64
CA LEU A 6 17.00 -18.66 -23.57
C LEU A 6 15.99 -17.69 -22.94
N ASP A 7 15.03 -17.16 -23.69
CA ASP A 7 13.95 -16.35 -23.11
C ASP A 7 13.02 -17.20 -22.25
N GLY A 8 12.69 -18.41 -22.71
CA GLY A 8 11.87 -19.34 -21.94
C GLY A 8 12.54 -19.71 -20.60
N ILE A 9 13.85 -19.97 -20.62
CA ILE A 9 14.61 -20.26 -19.39
C ILE A 9 14.63 -19.03 -18.47
N ALA A 10 14.94 -17.84 -19.00
CA ALA A 10 14.97 -16.61 -18.22
C ALA A 10 13.59 -16.32 -17.58
N TYR A 11 12.51 -16.50 -18.35
CA TYR A 11 11.14 -16.34 -17.84
C TYR A 11 10.78 -17.38 -16.78
N GLY A 12 11.16 -18.65 -16.99
CA GLY A 12 10.97 -19.71 -16.01
C GLY A 12 11.68 -19.43 -14.68
N ILE A 13 12.95 -19.01 -14.72
CA ILE A 13 13.71 -18.60 -13.53
C ILE A 13 13.04 -17.38 -12.86
N PHE A 14 12.65 -16.39 -13.65
CA PHE A 14 11.98 -15.19 -13.16
C PHE A 14 10.70 -15.54 -12.39
N LEU A 15 9.84 -16.38 -12.96
CA LEU A 15 8.62 -16.85 -12.29
C LEU A 15 8.91 -17.68 -11.04
N ALA A 16 9.91 -18.58 -11.10
CA ALA A 16 10.30 -19.38 -9.94
C ALA A 16 10.74 -18.51 -8.76
N VAL A 17 11.50 -17.43 -9.02
CA VAL A 17 11.89 -16.45 -8.00
C VAL A 17 10.67 -15.73 -7.43
N VAL A 18 9.77 -15.26 -8.30
CA VAL A 18 8.56 -14.52 -7.87
C VAL A 18 7.68 -15.41 -7.01
N ILE A 19 7.39 -16.64 -7.46
CA ILE A 19 6.54 -17.58 -6.72
C ILE A 19 7.23 -18.00 -5.41
N GLY A 20 8.52 -18.36 -5.48
CA GLY A 20 9.29 -18.84 -4.32
C GLY A 20 9.33 -17.82 -3.19
N ILE A 21 9.67 -16.57 -3.49
CA ILE A 21 9.71 -15.50 -2.48
C ILE A 21 8.31 -15.23 -1.93
N SER A 22 7.28 -15.10 -2.80
CA SER A 22 5.91 -14.80 -2.37
C SER A 22 5.37 -15.89 -1.42
N VAL A 23 5.51 -17.16 -1.80
CA VAL A 23 5.03 -18.29 -0.99
C VAL A 23 5.82 -18.42 0.31
N SER A 24 7.17 -18.31 0.23
CA SER A 24 8.01 -18.41 1.42
C SER A 24 7.73 -17.31 2.43
N TYR A 25 7.48 -16.07 1.96
CA TYR A 25 7.15 -14.94 2.82
C TYR A 25 5.80 -15.15 3.52
N VAL A 26 4.74 -15.40 2.74
CA VAL A 26 3.38 -15.52 3.28
C VAL A 26 3.23 -16.73 4.21
N ARG A 27 3.93 -17.85 3.95
CA ARG A 27 3.90 -19.01 4.85
C ARG A 27 4.48 -18.78 6.23
N GLN A 28 5.29 -17.75 6.40
CA GLN A 28 5.86 -17.38 7.70
C GLN A 28 4.91 -16.48 8.50
N GLU A 29 3.87 -15.93 7.86
CA GLU A 29 2.95 -15.03 8.54
C GLU A 29 1.97 -15.82 9.42
N THR A 30 1.85 -15.38 10.68
CA THR A 30 0.90 -15.91 11.68
C THR A 30 0.11 -14.77 12.32
N GLY A 31 0.03 -13.62 11.63
CA GLY A 31 -0.61 -12.42 12.14
C GLY A 31 -2.07 -12.28 11.69
N PHE A 32 -2.86 -11.60 12.48
CA PHE A 32 -4.16 -11.09 12.06
C PHE A 32 -3.94 -9.85 11.21
N TYR A 33 -4.51 -9.83 10.02
CA TYR A 33 -4.44 -8.67 9.13
C TYR A 33 -5.56 -7.68 9.47
N SER A 34 -5.27 -6.39 9.33
CA SER A 34 -6.22 -5.32 9.60
C SER A 34 -6.17 -4.23 8.54
N TRP A 35 -7.24 -3.44 8.47
CA TRP A 35 -7.39 -2.30 7.56
C TRP A 35 -7.02 -2.67 6.12
N ASP A 36 -6.25 -1.82 5.45
CA ASP A 36 -5.87 -2.05 4.05
C ASP A 36 -5.18 -3.39 3.80
N TYR A 37 -4.47 -3.96 4.80
CA TYR A 37 -3.82 -5.27 4.65
C TYR A 37 -4.81 -6.42 4.49
N ALA A 38 -5.97 -6.30 5.09
CA ALA A 38 -7.06 -7.27 5.05
C ALA A 38 -8.16 -6.87 4.06
N ASP A 39 -8.55 -5.60 4.05
CA ASP A 39 -9.73 -5.11 3.32
C ASP A 39 -9.69 -5.48 1.83
N TYR A 40 -8.54 -5.33 1.17
CA TYR A 40 -8.42 -5.69 -0.26
C TYR A 40 -8.56 -7.19 -0.50
N GLN A 41 -8.05 -8.01 0.40
CA GLN A 41 -8.24 -9.46 0.30
C GLN A 41 -9.70 -9.83 0.56
N ASN A 42 -10.32 -9.27 1.60
CA ASN A 42 -11.73 -9.52 1.93
C ASN A 42 -12.65 -9.10 0.77
N TYR A 43 -12.40 -7.94 0.18
CA TYR A 43 -13.10 -7.52 -1.05
C TYR A 43 -12.91 -8.53 -2.19
N ALA A 44 -11.69 -9.02 -2.36
CA ALA A 44 -11.39 -10.00 -3.41
C ALA A 44 -12.11 -11.33 -3.17
N ILE A 45 -12.22 -11.77 -1.92
CA ILE A 45 -12.98 -12.97 -1.54
C ILE A 45 -14.46 -12.77 -1.84
N LEU A 46 -15.06 -11.65 -1.39
CA LEU A 46 -16.47 -11.35 -1.64
C LEU A 46 -16.81 -11.32 -3.15
N VAL A 47 -15.96 -10.72 -3.95
CA VAL A 47 -16.12 -10.72 -5.42
C VAL A 47 -16.02 -12.13 -5.98
N ALA A 48 -15.05 -12.93 -5.51
CA ALA A 48 -14.87 -14.30 -5.98
C ALA A 48 -16.09 -15.17 -5.65
N GLU A 49 -16.68 -14.99 -4.49
CA GLU A 49 -17.91 -15.67 -4.06
C GLU A 49 -19.12 -15.22 -4.88
N ALA A 50 -19.31 -13.91 -5.06
CA ALA A 50 -20.39 -13.39 -5.90
C ALA A 50 -20.34 -13.95 -7.32
N PHE A 51 -19.15 -14.04 -7.93
CA PHE A 51 -18.97 -14.67 -9.25
C PHE A 51 -19.15 -16.20 -9.24
N ARG A 52 -18.92 -16.88 -8.11
CA ARG A 52 -19.24 -18.31 -7.96
C ARG A 52 -20.75 -18.55 -7.94
N ASN A 53 -21.49 -17.66 -7.29
CA ASN A 53 -22.95 -17.75 -7.25
C ASN A 53 -23.56 -17.50 -8.65
N SER A 54 -23.22 -16.38 -9.25
CA SER A 54 -23.61 -16.07 -10.63
C SER A 54 -22.76 -14.95 -11.25
N LEU A 55 -22.65 -14.94 -12.59
CA LEU A 55 -22.03 -13.83 -13.31
C LEU A 55 -22.73 -12.49 -13.04
N GLY A 56 -24.05 -12.51 -12.86
CA GLY A 56 -24.86 -11.32 -12.59
C GLY A 56 -24.49 -10.70 -11.23
N GLU A 57 -24.50 -11.50 -10.17
CA GLU A 57 -24.12 -11.03 -8.82
C GLU A 57 -22.68 -10.49 -8.77
N GLY A 58 -21.75 -11.18 -9.43
CA GLY A 58 -20.36 -10.73 -9.52
C GLY A 58 -20.23 -9.36 -10.18
N TRP A 59 -20.93 -9.13 -11.30
CA TRP A 59 -20.92 -7.83 -11.97
C TRP A 59 -21.66 -6.75 -11.19
N GLU A 60 -22.77 -7.07 -10.55
CA GLU A 60 -23.48 -6.14 -9.66
C GLU A 60 -22.58 -5.68 -8.51
N PHE A 61 -21.84 -6.62 -7.88
CA PHE A 61 -20.87 -6.28 -6.83
C PHE A 61 -19.79 -5.32 -7.33
N ILE A 62 -19.22 -5.60 -8.51
CA ILE A 62 -18.24 -4.70 -9.13
C ILE A 62 -18.84 -3.32 -9.36
N GLN A 63 -20.03 -3.22 -9.94
CA GLN A 63 -20.70 -1.95 -10.24
C GLN A 63 -20.98 -1.14 -8.97
N LEU A 64 -21.48 -1.77 -7.91
CA LEU A 64 -21.73 -1.12 -6.63
C LEU A 64 -20.43 -0.62 -5.97
N SER A 65 -19.31 -1.31 -6.20
CA SER A 65 -18.01 -0.90 -5.67
C SER A 65 -17.41 0.31 -6.39
N LEU A 66 -17.79 0.58 -7.65
CA LEU A 66 -17.17 1.64 -8.45
C LEU A 66 -17.36 3.05 -7.88
N GLY A 67 -18.45 3.31 -7.15
CA GLY A 67 -18.69 4.58 -6.46
C GLY A 67 -17.87 4.75 -5.17
N GLN A 68 -17.21 3.69 -4.69
CA GLN A 68 -16.50 3.70 -3.42
C GLN A 68 -15.04 4.12 -3.56
N GLN A 69 -14.41 4.54 -2.45
CA GLN A 69 -12.99 4.89 -2.42
C GLN A 69 -12.07 3.70 -2.72
N LYS A 70 -12.48 2.51 -2.29
CA LYS A 70 -11.84 1.22 -2.58
C LYS A 70 -12.80 0.46 -3.48
N ASN A 71 -12.51 0.39 -4.76
CA ASN A 71 -13.31 -0.41 -5.70
C ASN A 71 -12.70 -1.80 -5.90
N ALA A 72 -13.50 -2.71 -6.42
CA ALA A 72 -13.15 -4.10 -6.56
C ALA A 72 -12.54 -4.46 -7.95
N LEU A 73 -12.24 -3.48 -8.80
CA LEU A 73 -11.69 -3.74 -10.15
C LEU A 73 -10.39 -4.55 -10.12
N HIS A 74 -9.57 -4.34 -9.08
CA HIS A 74 -8.31 -5.08 -8.92
C HIS A 74 -8.49 -6.59 -8.78
N THR A 75 -9.69 -7.04 -8.41
CA THR A 75 -9.98 -8.45 -8.16
C THR A 75 -10.18 -9.24 -9.45
N LEU A 76 -10.76 -8.64 -10.48
CA LEU A 76 -11.15 -9.36 -11.71
C LEU A 76 -10.01 -10.22 -12.29
N PRO A 77 -8.79 -9.70 -12.49
CA PRO A 77 -7.71 -10.51 -13.07
C PRO A 77 -7.14 -11.58 -12.13
N ILE A 78 -7.38 -11.48 -10.81
CA ILE A 78 -6.86 -12.44 -9.81
C ILE A 78 -7.89 -13.50 -9.41
N LEU A 79 -9.15 -13.41 -9.86
CA LEU A 79 -10.20 -14.38 -9.57
C LEU A 79 -9.78 -15.85 -9.77
N PRO A 80 -9.09 -16.23 -10.88
CA PRO A 80 -8.69 -17.62 -11.08
C PRO A 80 -7.80 -18.16 -9.94
N PHE A 81 -6.95 -17.32 -9.36
CA PHE A 81 -6.07 -17.71 -8.26
C PHE A 81 -6.85 -17.94 -6.98
N LEU A 82 -7.83 -17.08 -6.69
CA LEU A 82 -8.70 -17.21 -5.53
C LEU A 82 -9.57 -18.48 -5.62
N TRP A 83 -10.09 -18.78 -6.80
CA TRP A 83 -10.88 -19.99 -7.01
C TRP A 83 -10.06 -21.26 -6.87
N LEU A 84 -8.82 -21.27 -7.36
CA LEU A 84 -7.93 -22.43 -7.29
C LEU A 84 -7.30 -22.62 -5.89
N GLY A 85 -7.15 -21.56 -5.13
CA GLY A 85 -6.48 -21.55 -3.82
C GLY A 85 -7.42 -21.30 -2.64
N GLU A 86 -8.73 -21.57 -2.80
CA GLU A 86 -9.74 -21.52 -1.72
C GLU A 86 -9.74 -20.21 -0.95
N ASN A 87 -9.60 -19.08 -1.67
CA ASN A 87 -9.57 -17.73 -1.09
C ASN A 87 -8.42 -17.46 -0.08
N SER A 88 -7.42 -18.34 -0.03
CA SER A 88 -6.32 -18.23 0.93
C SER A 88 -5.43 -17.00 0.70
N ARG A 89 -4.72 -16.55 1.75
CA ARG A 89 -3.74 -15.46 1.66
C ARG A 89 -2.65 -15.74 0.62
N ILE A 90 -2.21 -17.00 0.50
CA ILE A 90 -1.24 -17.43 -0.50
C ILE A 90 -1.80 -17.24 -1.91
N ALA A 91 -3.05 -17.66 -2.15
CA ALA A 91 -3.71 -17.51 -3.45
C ALA A 91 -3.87 -16.03 -3.84
N TYR A 92 -4.29 -15.20 -2.90
CA TYR A 92 -4.40 -13.75 -3.10
C TYR A 92 -3.05 -13.13 -3.44
N SER A 93 -2.01 -13.40 -2.64
CA SER A 93 -0.66 -12.85 -2.85
C SER A 93 -0.03 -13.34 -4.15
N LEU A 94 -0.20 -14.62 -4.52
CA LEU A 94 0.23 -15.16 -5.81
C LEU A 94 -0.53 -14.52 -6.98
N GLY A 95 -1.83 -14.29 -6.83
CA GLY A 95 -2.61 -13.53 -7.81
C GLY A 95 -2.03 -12.14 -8.05
N LEU A 96 -1.76 -11.38 -6.98
CA LEU A 96 -1.13 -10.07 -7.07
C LEU A 96 0.27 -10.14 -7.71
N ALA A 97 1.07 -11.14 -7.32
CA ALA A 97 2.42 -11.31 -7.85
C ALA A 97 2.42 -11.64 -9.34
N LEU A 98 1.65 -12.62 -9.79
CA LEU A 98 1.68 -13.08 -11.17
C LEU A 98 0.94 -12.12 -12.12
N VAL A 99 -0.15 -11.50 -11.66
CA VAL A 99 -0.95 -10.59 -12.48
C VAL A 99 -0.38 -9.18 -12.52
N TYR A 100 0.26 -8.71 -11.43
CA TYR A 100 0.70 -7.31 -11.36
C TYR A 100 2.21 -7.15 -11.23
N LEU A 101 2.90 -7.89 -10.34
CA LEU A 101 4.36 -7.76 -10.19
C LEU A 101 5.10 -8.23 -11.44
N VAL A 102 4.73 -9.38 -11.99
CA VAL A 102 5.38 -9.89 -13.23
C VAL A 102 5.26 -8.88 -14.36
N PRO A 103 4.07 -8.39 -14.77
CA PRO A 103 3.95 -7.38 -15.82
C PRO A 103 4.62 -6.04 -15.47
N PHE A 104 4.66 -5.64 -14.19
CA PHE A 104 5.39 -4.44 -13.75
C PHE A 104 6.88 -4.55 -14.08
N CYS A 105 7.52 -5.64 -13.66
CA CYS A 105 8.94 -5.86 -13.92
C CYS A 105 9.26 -6.02 -15.41
N LEU A 106 8.41 -6.74 -16.16
CA LEU A 106 8.56 -6.90 -17.62
C LEU A 106 8.35 -5.56 -18.34
N GLY A 107 7.46 -4.71 -17.86
CA GLY A 107 7.28 -3.34 -18.36
C GLY A 107 8.52 -2.47 -18.17
N LEU A 108 9.20 -2.58 -17.02
CA LEU A 108 10.50 -1.92 -16.82
C LEU A 108 11.57 -2.45 -17.78
N GLY A 109 11.58 -3.77 -18.04
CA GLY A 109 12.39 -4.37 -19.08
C GLY A 109 12.11 -3.79 -20.47
N ALA A 110 10.84 -3.60 -20.82
CA ALA A 110 10.42 -3.00 -22.09
C ALA A 110 10.86 -1.53 -22.19
N ILE A 111 10.74 -0.74 -21.11
CA ILE A 111 11.29 0.62 -21.06
C ILE A 111 12.81 0.62 -21.30
N ALA A 112 13.54 -0.28 -20.63
CA ALA A 112 14.99 -0.37 -20.78
C ALA A 112 15.44 -0.69 -22.23
N GLN A 113 14.62 -1.39 -23.01
CA GLN A 113 14.89 -1.61 -24.44
C GLN A 113 14.83 -0.32 -25.26
N GLU A 114 13.96 0.62 -24.87
CA GLU A 114 13.75 1.86 -25.61
C GLU A 114 14.74 2.96 -25.19
N LEU A 115 15.37 2.84 -24.02
CA LEU A 115 16.36 3.82 -23.57
C LEU A 115 17.72 3.61 -24.24
N PRO A 116 18.35 4.68 -24.76
CA PRO A 116 19.72 4.60 -25.27
C PRO A 116 20.71 4.55 -24.12
N PHE A 117 21.62 3.58 -24.15
CA PHE A 117 22.72 3.43 -23.20
C PHE A 117 24.04 3.54 -23.96
N PRO A 118 24.83 4.61 -23.77
CA PRO A 118 26.04 4.86 -24.54
C PRO A 118 27.09 3.75 -24.45
N HIS A 119 27.21 3.09 -23.29
CA HIS A 119 28.26 2.10 -23.01
C HIS A 119 27.76 0.65 -22.94
N LEU A 120 26.45 0.44 -22.85
CA LEU A 120 25.82 -0.89 -22.95
C LEU A 120 25.36 -1.23 -24.39
N HIS A 121 25.93 -0.58 -25.40
CA HIS A 121 25.56 -0.83 -26.81
C HIS A 121 25.79 -2.28 -27.23
N HIS A 122 26.80 -2.96 -26.65
CA HIS A 122 27.07 -4.39 -26.87
C HIS A 122 26.05 -5.31 -26.18
N TRP A 123 25.28 -4.80 -25.19
CA TRP A 123 24.14 -5.52 -24.66
C TRP A 123 22.97 -5.38 -25.64
N GLY A 124 22.60 -6.48 -26.28
CA GLY A 124 21.42 -6.50 -27.13
C GLY A 124 20.16 -6.05 -26.38
N ARG A 125 19.16 -5.56 -27.12
CA ARG A 125 17.86 -5.13 -26.53
C ARG A 125 17.30 -6.15 -25.54
N ARG A 126 17.45 -7.44 -25.86
CA ARG A 126 17.00 -8.56 -25.04
C ARG A 126 17.72 -8.65 -23.70
N SER A 127 19.05 -8.52 -23.66
CA SER A 127 19.81 -8.56 -22.41
C SER A 127 19.43 -7.39 -21.50
N ARG A 128 19.21 -6.21 -22.05
CA ARG A 128 18.72 -5.03 -21.32
C ARG A 128 17.33 -5.26 -20.73
N PHE A 129 16.44 -5.92 -21.49
CA PHE A 129 15.10 -6.29 -21.05
C PHE A 129 15.17 -7.17 -19.79
N TRP A 130 15.81 -8.31 -19.89
CA TRP A 130 15.86 -9.26 -18.78
C TRP A 130 16.62 -8.69 -17.59
N PHE A 131 17.72 -7.98 -17.85
CA PHE A 131 18.48 -7.37 -16.76
C PHE A 131 17.64 -6.36 -15.97
N ALA A 132 16.92 -5.48 -16.63
CA ALA A 132 16.05 -4.51 -15.98
C ALA A 132 14.88 -5.20 -15.22
N SER A 133 14.31 -6.25 -15.81
CA SER A 133 13.25 -7.04 -15.17
C SER A 133 13.74 -7.70 -13.89
N PHE A 134 14.92 -8.33 -13.89
CA PHE A 134 15.52 -8.92 -12.69
C PHE A 134 16.00 -7.87 -11.69
N LEU A 135 16.54 -6.74 -12.16
CA LEU A 135 16.95 -5.64 -11.29
C LEU A 135 15.77 -5.11 -10.46
N ALA A 136 14.57 -5.02 -11.06
CA ALA A 136 13.37 -4.62 -10.36
C ALA A 136 13.03 -5.55 -9.19
N LEU A 137 13.28 -6.85 -9.32
CA LEU A 137 13.09 -7.82 -8.23
C LEU A 137 14.08 -7.65 -7.07
N LEU A 138 15.21 -6.98 -7.27
CA LEU A 138 16.19 -6.73 -6.23
C LEU A 138 15.86 -5.49 -5.37
N ILE A 139 14.78 -4.80 -5.66
CA ILE A 139 14.33 -3.63 -4.90
C ILE A 139 13.28 -4.06 -3.87
N PRO A 140 13.48 -3.86 -2.55
CA PRO A 140 12.53 -4.30 -1.52
C PRO A 140 11.13 -3.76 -1.73
N MET A 141 10.99 -2.49 -2.10
CA MET A 141 9.69 -1.84 -2.30
C MET A 141 8.93 -2.31 -3.57
N THR A 142 9.52 -3.15 -4.38
CA THR A 142 8.80 -3.89 -5.42
C THR A 142 7.93 -5.02 -4.83
N TRP A 143 8.32 -5.54 -3.68
CA TRP A 143 7.67 -6.67 -3.00
C TRP A 143 6.74 -6.24 -1.88
N VAL A 144 7.21 -5.36 -1.02
CA VAL A 144 6.55 -5.03 0.26
C VAL A 144 5.08 -4.62 0.09
N PRO A 145 4.68 -3.77 -0.85
CA PRO A 145 3.28 -3.37 -0.97
C PRO A 145 2.33 -4.55 -1.17
N PHE A 146 2.59 -5.45 -2.13
CA PHE A 146 1.68 -6.55 -2.40
C PHE A 146 1.78 -7.67 -1.35
N LEU A 147 2.97 -7.92 -0.77
CA LEU A 147 3.11 -8.86 0.35
C LEU A 147 2.29 -8.40 1.57
N ARG A 148 2.13 -7.09 1.75
CA ARG A 148 1.21 -6.51 2.74
C ARG A 148 -0.25 -6.49 2.30
N GLY A 149 -0.58 -6.98 1.10
CA GLY A 149 -1.95 -7.12 0.61
C GLY A 149 -2.45 -5.95 -0.24
N TYR A 150 -1.62 -4.96 -0.53
CA TYR A 150 -2.01 -3.85 -1.40
C TYR A 150 -1.99 -4.26 -2.88
N PRO A 151 -3.08 -4.01 -3.63
CA PRO A 151 -3.13 -4.29 -5.06
C PRO A 151 -2.44 -3.22 -5.92
N ASP A 152 -1.86 -2.20 -5.31
CA ASP A 152 -1.36 -0.97 -5.95
C ASP A 152 -0.34 -1.22 -7.08
N LEU A 153 0.35 -2.36 -7.06
CA LEU A 153 1.17 -2.78 -8.22
C LEU A 153 0.40 -2.80 -9.53
N GLY A 154 -0.92 -3.06 -9.51
CA GLY A 154 -1.74 -3.04 -10.71
C GLY A 154 -1.78 -1.66 -11.36
N GLY A 155 -2.05 -0.61 -10.57
CA GLY A 155 -2.03 0.77 -11.05
C GLY A 155 -0.64 1.21 -11.49
N ALA A 156 0.41 0.84 -10.73
CA ALA A 156 1.80 1.10 -11.11
C ALA A 156 2.16 0.40 -12.44
N THR A 157 1.72 -0.84 -12.63
CA THR A 157 1.91 -1.58 -13.90
C THR A 157 1.31 -0.85 -15.09
N LEU A 158 0.07 -0.37 -14.95
CA LEU A 158 -0.60 0.39 -16.01
C LEU A 158 0.19 1.66 -16.38
N LEU A 159 0.73 2.39 -15.39
CA LEU A 159 1.55 3.57 -15.65
C LEU A 159 2.93 3.23 -16.25
N ILE A 160 3.52 2.09 -15.91
CA ILE A 160 4.77 1.61 -16.54
C ILE A 160 4.52 1.31 -18.02
N TRP A 161 3.45 0.62 -18.36
CA TRP A 161 3.09 0.36 -19.76
C TRP A 161 2.68 1.64 -20.50
N ALA A 162 2.05 2.60 -19.83
CA ALA A 162 1.82 3.94 -20.36
C ALA A 162 3.16 4.65 -20.68
N SER A 163 4.13 4.59 -19.75
CA SER A 163 5.46 5.17 -19.95
C SER A 163 6.19 4.53 -21.13
N TRP A 164 6.13 3.19 -21.25
CA TRP A 164 6.71 2.47 -22.38
C TRP A 164 6.06 2.89 -23.71
N LEU A 165 4.72 2.97 -23.76
CA LEU A 165 3.99 3.37 -24.95
C LEU A 165 4.37 4.80 -25.38
N TYR A 166 4.51 5.73 -24.43
CA TYR A 166 5.02 7.07 -24.69
C TYR A 166 6.45 7.04 -25.25
N LEU A 167 7.34 6.24 -24.67
CA LEU A 167 8.73 6.14 -25.13
C LEU A 167 8.86 5.52 -26.54
N CYS A 168 7.88 4.72 -26.97
CA CYS A 168 7.79 4.21 -28.35
C CYS A 168 7.34 5.27 -29.36
N ASP A 169 6.58 6.29 -28.93
CA ASP A 169 6.09 7.40 -29.78
C ASP A 169 6.08 8.73 -28.99
N PRO A 170 7.27 9.30 -28.66
CA PRO A 170 7.37 10.47 -27.80
C PRO A 170 6.69 11.74 -28.33
N ARG A 171 6.39 11.79 -29.63
CA ARG A 171 5.67 12.90 -30.26
C ARG A 171 4.18 12.65 -30.41
N LEU A 172 3.71 11.46 -30.01
CA LEU A 172 2.31 11.04 -30.10
C LEU A 172 1.70 11.23 -31.51
N HIS A 173 2.46 10.88 -32.54
CA HIS A 173 2.00 11.01 -33.92
C HIS A 173 0.88 10.03 -34.27
N ARG A 174 0.83 8.89 -33.58
CA ARG A 174 -0.12 7.82 -33.84
C ARG A 174 -1.34 7.97 -32.95
N GLY A 175 -2.55 8.03 -33.51
CA GLY A 175 -3.80 8.10 -32.73
C GLY A 175 -3.96 6.94 -31.74
N ARG A 176 -3.49 5.73 -32.11
CA ARG A 176 -3.45 4.56 -31.22
C ARG A 176 -2.57 4.77 -29.97
N SER A 177 -1.50 5.56 -30.07
CA SER A 177 -0.65 5.90 -28.92
C SER A 177 -1.40 6.84 -27.97
N ILE A 178 -2.13 7.81 -28.48
CA ILE A 178 -2.96 8.73 -27.69
C ILE A 178 -4.06 7.94 -26.97
N LEU A 179 -4.80 7.11 -27.71
CA LEU A 179 -5.87 6.28 -27.15
C LEU A 179 -5.33 5.32 -26.09
N GLY A 180 -4.30 4.54 -26.41
CA GLY A 180 -3.73 3.55 -25.49
C GLY A 180 -3.15 4.20 -24.22
N LEU A 181 -2.48 5.36 -24.35
CA LEU A 181 -1.95 6.10 -23.20
C LEU A 181 -3.08 6.61 -22.30
N GLY A 182 -4.13 7.21 -22.89
CA GLY A 182 -5.29 7.69 -22.15
C GLY A 182 -6.04 6.55 -21.43
N LEU A 183 -6.25 5.41 -22.11
CA LEU A 183 -6.87 4.24 -21.50
C LEU A 183 -6.06 3.71 -20.31
N LEU A 184 -4.73 3.54 -20.46
CA LEU A 184 -3.86 3.05 -19.38
C LEU A 184 -3.84 4.00 -18.19
N ILE A 185 -3.79 5.31 -18.42
CA ILE A 185 -3.84 6.33 -17.36
C ILE A 185 -5.20 6.32 -16.67
N GLY A 186 -6.29 6.33 -17.42
CA GLY A 186 -7.65 6.30 -16.86
C GLY A 186 -7.89 5.04 -16.02
N LEU A 187 -7.48 3.87 -16.52
CA LEU A 187 -7.55 2.61 -15.77
C LEU A 187 -6.69 2.64 -14.50
N ALA A 188 -5.48 3.24 -14.54
CA ALA A 188 -4.65 3.35 -13.34
C ALA A 188 -5.32 4.19 -12.25
N ILE A 189 -5.97 5.30 -12.62
CA ILE A 189 -6.67 6.16 -11.68
C ILE A 189 -7.93 5.47 -11.14
N LEU A 190 -8.69 4.76 -12.00
CA LEU A 190 -9.82 3.93 -11.59
C LEU A 190 -9.37 2.80 -10.65
N PHE A 191 -8.21 2.22 -10.89
CA PHE A 191 -7.65 1.18 -10.03
C PHE A 191 -7.42 1.69 -8.60
N ARG A 192 -6.81 2.87 -8.46
CA ARG A 192 -6.62 3.59 -7.19
C ARG A 192 -6.45 5.09 -7.45
N ARG A 193 -7.30 5.91 -6.84
CA ARG A 193 -7.32 7.37 -7.00
C ARG A 193 -5.95 8.05 -6.92
N HIS A 194 -5.08 7.61 -6.00
CA HIS A 194 -3.77 8.23 -5.83
C HIS A 194 -2.84 8.11 -7.05
N PHE A 195 -3.15 7.21 -8.01
CA PHE A 195 -2.40 7.14 -9.27
C PHE A 195 -2.64 8.36 -10.18
N ALA A 196 -3.59 9.23 -9.87
CA ALA A 196 -3.69 10.54 -10.52
C ALA A 196 -2.40 11.36 -10.39
N TYR A 197 -1.70 11.26 -9.27
CA TYR A 197 -0.45 11.99 -9.02
C TYR A 197 0.72 11.53 -9.90
N PRO A 198 1.09 10.24 -9.92
CA PRO A 198 2.14 9.79 -10.85
C PRO A 198 1.69 9.87 -12.32
N ALA A 199 0.41 9.78 -12.65
CA ALA A 199 -0.10 10.05 -13.99
C ALA A 199 0.13 11.51 -14.40
N LEU A 200 -0.14 12.46 -13.51
CA LEU A 200 0.17 13.87 -13.72
C LEU A 200 1.69 14.08 -13.90
N SER A 201 2.52 13.44 -13.05
CA SER A 201 3.98 13.49 -13.18
C SER A 201 4.43 12.99 -14.55
N LEU A 202 3.83 11.92 -15.06
CA LEU A 202 4.13 11.35 -16.37
C LEU A 202 3.76 12.31 -17.52
N LEU A 203 2.56 12.90 -17.49
CA LEU A 203 2.11 13.84 -18.50
C LEU A 203 2.95 15.13 -18.52
N LEU A 204 3.27 15.67 -17.33
CA LEU A 204 4.15 16.83 -17.21
C LEU A 204 5.57 16.52 -17.67
N ALA A 205 6.12 15.35 -17.30
CA ALA A 205 7.44 14.91 -17.76
C ALA A 205 7.49 14.78 -19.29
N ALA A 206 6.41 14.24 -19.89
CA ALA A 206 6.29 14.15 -21.34
C ALA A 206 6.30 15.55 -21.99
N ALA A 207 5.55 16.50 -21.43
CA ALA A 207 5.53 17.88 -21.92
C ALA A 207 6.88 18.59 -21.77
N LEU A 208 7.53 18.48 -20.60
CA LEU A 208 8.82 19.12 -20.30
C LEU A 208 9.96 18.53 -21.11
N SER A 209 9.96 17.23 -21.36
CA SER A 209 10.99 16.57 -22.17
C SER A 209 11.02 17.06 -23.61
N GLN A 210 9.90 17.54 -24.15
CA GLN A 210 9.80 18.16 -25.48
C GLN A 210 10.36 19.59 -25.50
N GLY A 211 10.02 20.37 -24.48
CA GLY A 211 10.38 21.79 -24.40
C GLY A 211 11.88 22.06 -24.40
N SER A 212 12.67 21.13 -23.85
CA SER A 212 14.12 21.27 -23.76
C SER A 212 14.86 21.10 -25.09
N LEU A 213 14.23 20.54 -26.12
CA LEU A 213 14.84 20.26 -27.41
C LEU A 213 14.63 21.34 -28.46
N ASP A 214 13.49 22.02 -28.41
CA ASP A 214 13.01 22.86 -29.50
C ASP A 214 12.66 24.30 -29.06
N ARG A 215 13.48 24.91 -28.20
CA ARG A 215 13.27 26.31 -27.74
C ARG A 215 12.96 27.30 -28.87
N LYS A 216 13.44 27.02 -30.08
CA LYS A 216 13.22 27.87 -31.26
C LYS A 216 11.96 27.48 -32.06
N ARG A 217 11.27 26.37 -31.72
CA ARG A 217 10.15 25.81 -32.51
C ARG A 217 8.93 25.58 -31.64
N TRP A 218 8.28 26.64 -31.18
CA TRP A 218 7.11 26.55 -30.33
C TRP A 218 5.90 25.80 -30.96
N ARG A 219 5.73 25.88 -32.30
CA ARG A 219 4.63 25.20 -33.02
C ARG A 219 4.63 23.67 -32.88
N PRO A 220 5.74 22.94 -33.07
CA PRO A 220 5.79 21.50 -32.80
C PRO A 220 5.50 21.16 -31.35
N MET A 221 5.95 21.98 -30.39
CA MET A 221 5.66 21.79 -28.96
C MET A 221 4.17 21.90 -28.65
N LEU A 222 3.51 22.91 -29.18
CA LEU A 222 2.06 23.08 -29.02
C LEU A 222 1.30 21.85 -29.55
N GLY A 223 1.72 21.31 -30.69
CA GLY A 223 1.12 20.11 -31.24
C GLY A 223 1.24 18.88 -30.31
N VAL A 224 2.37 18.72 -29.62
CA VAL A 224 2.51 17.65 -28.61
C VAL A 224 1.67 17.91 -27.37
N TRP A 225 1.64 19.14 -26.88
CA TRP A 225 0.83 19.49 -25.72
C TRP A 225 -0.66 19.29 -25.97
N LEU A 226 -1.16 19.62 -27.16
CA LEU A 226 -2.54 19.33 -27.55
C LEU A 226 -2.84 17.83 -27.55
N ARG A 227 -1.89 17.01 -28.04
CA ARG A 227 -2.03 15.54 -28.02
C ARG A 227 -1.98 14.99 -26.58
N LEU A 228 -1.15 15.54 -25.70
CA LEU A 228 -1.16 15.20 -24.27
C LEU A 228 -2.48 15.61 -23.59
N ALA A 229 -3.06 16.75 -23.97
CA ALA A 229 -4.40 17.13 -23.52
C ALA A 229 -5.45 16.13 -24.01
N MET A 230 -5.36 15.65 -25.26
CA MET A 230 -6.23 14.57 -25.77
C MET A 230 -6.06 13.27 -24.97
N VAL A 231 -4.83 12.91 -24.55
CA VAL A 231 -4.60 11.77 -23.66
C VAL A 231 -5.37 11.95 -22.34
N GLY A 232 -5.28 13.12 -21.72
CA GLY A 232 -6.04 13.45 -20.51
C GLY A 232 -7.55 13.38 -20.72
N THR A 233 -8.03 13.87 -21.87
CA THR A 233 -9.46 13.79 -22.25
C THR A 233 -9.92 12.34 -22.39
N VAL A 234 -9.14 11.47 -23.06
CA VAL A 234 -9.46 10.03 -23.18
C VAL A 234 -9.52 9.37 -21.80
N ALA A 235 -8.55 9.66 -20.92
CA ALA A 235 -8.55 9.14 -19.57
C ALA A 235 -9.81 9.57 -18.79
N LEU A 236 -10.16 10.86 -18.85
CA LEU A 236 -11.35 11.40 -18.18
C LEU A 236 -12.65 10.80 -18.73
N LEU A 237 -12.79 10.69 -20.06
CA LEU A 237 -13.96 10.09 -20.69
C LEU A 237 -14.12 8.61 -20.31
N LEU A 238 -13.02 7.86 -20.23
CA LEU A 238 -13.04 6.48 -19.73
C LEU A 238 -13.54 6.40 -18.28
N MET A 239 -12.99 7.26 -17.41
CA MET A 239 -13.39 7.31 -16.00
C MET A 239 -14.86 7.68 -15.84
N LEU A 240 -15.35 8.66 -16.58
CA LEU A 240 -16.76 9.06 -16.58
C LEU A 240 -17.68 7.94 -17.12
N ALA A 241 -17.23 7.17 -18.12
CA ALA A 241 -18.01 6.09 -18.69
C ALA A 241 -18.11 4.87 -17.75
N ILE A 242 -17.06 4.56 -16.99
CA ILE A 242 -16.99 3.39 -16.12
C ILE A 242 -17.49 3.68 -14.70
N ALA A 243 -17.09 4.82 -14.12
CA ALA A 243 -17.33 5.16 -12.72
C ALA A 243 -17.60 6.67 -12.57
N PRO A 244 -18.78 7.16 -12.99
CA PRO A 244 -19.11 8.58 -12.96
C PRO A 244 -19.08 9.16 -11.55
N ASP A 245 -19.67 8.48 -10.56
CA ASP A 245 -19.74 8.96 -9.17
C ASP A 245 -18.36 9.05 -8.53
N PHE A 246 -17.50 8.04 -8.76
CA PHE A 246 -16.10 8.08 -8.34
C PHE A 246 -15.37 9.27 -8.97
N THR A 247 -15.57 9.47 -10.28
CA THR A 247 -14.92 10.56 -11.03
C THR A 247 -15.37 11.92 -10.55
N GLN A 248 -16.67 12.10 -10.35
CA GLN A 248 -17.23 13.33 -9.78
C GLN A 248 -16.67 13.57 -8.37
N SER A 249 -16.71 12.58 -7.49
CA SER A 249 -16.14 12.66 -6.14
C SER A 249 -14.65 13.01 -6.17
N ALA A 250 -13.87 12.39 -7.06
CA ALA A 250 -12.44 12.65 -7.19
C ALA A 250 -12.13 14.10 -7.64
N LEU A 251 -13.02 14.72 -8.42
CA LEU A 251 -12.86 16.08 -8.92
C LEU A 251 -13.41 17.15 -7.98
N THR A 252 -14.43 16.84 -7.16
CA THR A 252 -15.15 17.84 -6.36
C THR A 252 -14.88 17.77 -4.86
N THR A 253 -14.40 16.61 -4.35
CA THR A 253 -14.17 16.44 -2.91
C THR A 253 -12.74 16.82 -2.55
N ASP A 254 -12.61 17.72 -1.59
CA ASP A 254 -11.30 18.00 -0.98
C ASP A 254 -10.95 16.89 0.02
N PHE A 255 -10.17 15.92 -0.48
CA PHE A 255 -9.67 14.83 0.35
C PHE A 255 -8.48 15.25 1.21
N SER A 256 -7.85 16.40 0.94
CA SER A 256 -6.68 16.83 1.72
C SER A 256 -7.07 17.14 3.15
N SER A 257 -8.21 17.78 3.38
CA SER A 257 -8.74 18.10 4.72
C SER A 257 -9.01 16.84 5.54
N ARG A 258 -9.53 15.76 4.92
CA ARG A 258 -9.80 14.48 5.59
C ARG A 258 -8.53 13.77 6.04
N TYR A 259 -7.44 13.91 5.27
CA TYR A 259 -6.17 13.21 5.53
C TYR A 259 -5.08 14.13 6.08
N GLU A 260 -5.36 15.41 6.36
CA GLU A 260 -4.38 16.39 6.83
C GLU A 260 -3.59 15.91 8.05
N ARG A 261 -4.26 15.27 9.01
CA ARG A 261 -3.66 14.73 10.23
C ARG A 261 -2.67 13.58 10.00
N TRP A 262 -2.75 12.93 8.85
CA TRP A 262 -1.87 11.84 8.44
C TRP A 262 -0.68 12.32 7.61
N GLN A 263 -0.70 13.62 7.26
CA GLN A 263 0.41 14.22 6.54
C GLN A 263 1.62 14.39 7.45
N LEU A 264 2.74 13.89 6.98
CA LEU A 264 4.00 13.95 7.70
C LEU A 264 4.81 15.20 7.31
N PRO A 265 5.66 15.75 8.21
CA PRO A 265 6.65 16.72 7.83
C PRO A 265 7.56 16.20 6.70
N VAL A 266 8.01 17.10 5.83
CA VAL A 266 8.86 16.72 4.68
C VAL A 266 10.13 15.98 5.11
N SER A 267 10.74 16.38 6.23
CA SER A 267 11.91 15.70 6.80
C SER A 267 11.62 14.24 7.17
N VAL A 268 10.47 13.98 7.82
CA VAL A 268 10.02 12.63 8.18
C VAL A 268 9.68 11.81 6.93
N MET A 269 9.04 12.44 5.92
CA MET A 269 8.78 11.77 4.65
C MET A 269 10.06 11.38 3.92
N LEU A 270 11.05 12.26 3.91
CA LEU A 270 12.36 11.98 3.31
C LEU A 270 13.05 10.83 4.04
N GLU A 271 13.06 10.87 5.37
CA GLU A 271 13.62 9.81 6.21
C GLU A 271 12.94 8.46 5.96
N ARG A 272 11.61 8.40 6.04
CA ARG A 272 10.83 7.17 5.80
C ARG A 272 11.07 6.62 4.40
N THR A 273 11.04 7.49 3.39
CA THR A 273 11.29 7.09 2.01
C THR A 273 12.74 6.62 1.84
N GLY A 274 13.69 7.30 2.50
CA GLY A 274 15.09 6.90 2.56
C GLY A 274 15.27 5.52 3.17
N LEU A 275 14.68 5.28 4.33
CA LEU A 275 14.75 4.01 5.04
C LEU A 275 14.01 2.87 4.33
N ALA A 276 12.91 3.16 3.63
CA ALA A 276 12.16 2.14 2.89
C ALA A 276 13.00 1.44 1.82
N TYR A 277 13.88 2.15 1.16
CA TYR A 277 14.77 1.61 0.13
C TYR A 277 16.20 1.36 0.62
N GLY A 278 16.59 2.01 1.72
CA GLY A 278 17.97 2.15 2.20
C GLY A 278 18.68 3.35 1.56
N TRP A 279 19.35 4.17 2.37
CA TRP A 279 20.05 5.36 1.89
C TRP A 279 21.17 5.05 0.91
N GLY A 280 21.78 3.84 1.01
CA GLY A 280 22.77 3.39 0.03
C GLY A 280 22.17 3.23 -1.36
N LEU A 281 20.96 2.65 -1.48
CA LEU A 281 20.26 2.55 -2.76
C LEU A 281 19.91 3.92 -3.33
N TRP A 282 19.45 4.86 -2.47
CA TRP A 282 19.20 6.24 -2.88
C TRP A 282 20.45 6.93 -3.42
N GLY A 283 21.59 6.79 -2.72
CA GLY A 283 22.86 7.35 -3.16
C GLY A 283 23.30 6.79 -4.53
N LEU A 284 23.18 5.48 -4.73
CA LEU A 284 23.51 4.82 -5.99
C LEU A 284 22.56 5.26 -7.11
N ALA A 285 21.26 5.33 -6.85
CA ALA A 285 20.28 5.79 -7.82
C ALA A 285 20.48 7.27 -8.19
N LEU A 286 20.75 8.14 -7.20
CA LEU A 286 21.07 9.55 -7.43
C LEU A 286 22.32 9.70 -8.30
N LEU A 287 23.37 8.94 -8.02
CA LEU A 287 24.56 8.93 -8.86
C LEU A 287 24.25 8.52 -10.29
N GLY A 288 23.50 7.45 -10.48
CA GLY A 288 23.06 7.00 -11.81
C GLY A 288 22.22 8.05 -12.53
N TRP A 289 21.30 8.69 -11.82
CA TRP A 289 20.48 9.77 -12.35
C TRP A 289 21.34 10.97 -12.78
N LEU A 290 22.29 11.43 -11.94
CA LEU A 290 23.22 12.53 -12.26
C LEU A 290 24.06 12.21 -13.51
N LEU A 291 24.60 11.00 -13.61
CA LEU A 291 25.39 10.56 -14.76
C LEU A 291 24.57 10.57 -16.05
N SER A 292 23.28 10.24 -15.98
CA SER A 292 22.38 10.24 -17.14
C SER A 292 22.06 11.64 -17.69
N GLN A 293 22.24 12.71 -16.89
CA GLN A 293 21.95 14.08 -17.32
C GLN A 293 22.86 14.55 -18.46
N GLY A 294 24.07 13.99 -18.57
CA GLY A 294 24.98 14.25 -19.68
C GLY A 294 24.59 13.60 -21.01
N TRP A 295 23.56 12.75 -21.04
CA TRP A 295 23.18 12.03 -22.25
C TRP A 295 22.18 12.83 -23.09
N PRO A 296 22.47 13.09 -24.38
CA PRO A 296 21.63 13.91 -25.26
C PRO A 296 20.40 13.12 -25.75
N SER A 297 19.56 12.64 -24.84
CA SER A 297 18.40 11.81 -25.14
C SER A 297 17.11 12.37 -24.58
N GLN A 298 16.12 12.61 -25.44
CA GLN A 298 14.76 12.98 -25.03
C GLN A 298 14.13 11.96 -24.09
N ARG A 299 14.39 10.66 -24.34
CA ARG A 299 13.85 9.56 -23.51
C ARG A 299 14.41 9.61 -22.10
N TRP A 300 15.72 9.88 -21.92
CA TRP A 300 16.30 10.06 -20.60
C TRP A 300 15.83 11.34 -19.90
N ARG A 301 15.60 12.43 -20.65
CA ARG A 301 14.99 13.63 -20.07
C ARG A 301 13.59 13.39 -19.57
N PHE A 302 12.78 12.58 -20.28
CA PHE A 302 11.47 12.14 -19.79
C PHE A 302 11.60 11.38 -18.46
N VAL A 303 12.50 10.38 -18.38
CA VAL A 303 12.77 9.62 -17.15
C VAL A 303 13.18 10.55 -16.01
N SER A 304 14.09 11.49 -16.28
CA SER A 304 14.57 12.48 -15.29
C SER A 304 13.45 13.36 -14.77
N TRP A 305 12.63 13.93 -15.64
CA TRP A 305 11.49 14.75 -15.22
C TRP A 305 10.44 13.93 -14.47
N ALA A 306 10.13 12.72 -14.93
CA ALA A 306 9.19 11.84 -14.24
C ALA A 306 9.68 11.48 -12.83
N SER A 307 10.98 11.22 -12.67
CA SER A 307 11.60 10.96 -11.36
C SER A 307 11.47 12.16 -10.42
N LEU A 308 11.86 13.35 -10.88
CA LEU A 308 11.82 14.57 -10.08
C LEU A 308 10.39 14.97 -9.70
N LEU A 309 9.47 14.91 -10.65
CA LEU A 309 8.07 15.27 -10.41
C LEU A 309 7.40 14.28 -9.47
N SER A 310 7.63 12.97 -9.65
CA SER A 310 7.08 11.95 -8.74
C SER A 310 7.61 12.12 -7.32
N LEU A 311 8.92 12.35 -7.16
CA LEU A 311 9.54 12.62 -5.87
C LEU A 311 9.01 13.92 -5.26
N GLY A 312 8.94 14.99 -6.03
CA GLY A 312 8.43 16.29 -5.58
C GLY A 312 6.98 16.20 -5.10
N ILE A 313 6.10 15.56 -5.88
CA ILE A 313 4.69 15.39 -5.48
C ILE A 313 4.59 14.52 -4.22
N LEU A 314 5.37 13.45 -4.11
CA LEU A 314 5.34 12.59 -2.93
C LEU A 314 5.78 13.36 -1.67
N LEU A 315 6.89 14.11 -1.74
CA LEU A 315 7.48 14.77 -0.59
C LEU A 315 6.76 16.06 -0.17
N PHE A 316 6.26 16.84 -1.13
CA PHE A 316 5.74 18.18 -0.85
C PHE A 316 4.21 18.27 -0.88
N HIS A 317 3.54 17.37 -1.60
CA HIS A 317 2.09 17.40 -1.74
C HIS A 317 1.39 16.25 -1.01
N LEU A 318 1.72 15.00 -1.32
CA LEU A 318 1.07 13.85 -0.69
C LEU A 318 1.42 13.72 0.78
N ARG A 319 2.69 13.62 1.11
CA ARG A 319 3.23 13.51 2.46
C ARG A 319 2.66 12.34 3.30
N TYR A 320 2.28 11.22 2.63
CA TYR A 320 1.80 10.01 3.30
C TYR A 320 2.86 8.92 3.29
N GLY A 321 3.22 8.42 4.48
CA GLY A 321 4.33 7.48 4.67
C GLY A 321 4.01 6.00 4.44
N ASN A 322 2.82 5.64 3.90
CA ASN A 322 2.44 4.25 3.69
C ASN A 322 3.24 3.59 2.55
N VAL A 323 3.53 2.29 2.72
CA VAL A 323 4.41 1.52 1.82
C VAL A 323 3.96 1.49 0.36
N HIS A 324 2.66 1.55 0.07
CA HIS A 324 2.16 1.50 -1.31
C HIS A 324 2.48 2.77 -2.12
N TYR A 325 2.67 3.94 -1.47
CA TYR A 325 3.08 5.16 -2.16
C TYR A 325 4.52 5.09 -2.69
N THR A 326 5.35 4.19 -2.16
CA THR A 326 6.72 3.98 -2.67
C THR A 326 6.72 3.54 -4.13
N LEU A 327 5.66 2.87 -4.61
CA LEU A 327 5.53 2.46 -6.01
C LEU A 327 5.55 3.63 -7.01
N HIS A 328 5.30 4.87 -6.55
CA HIS A 328 5.46 6.06 -7.39
C HIS A 328 6.94 6.33 -7.74
N LEU A 329 7.89 5.84 -6.94
CA LEU A 329 9.33 6.07 -7.09
C LEU A 329 10.09 4.85 -7.59
N THR A 330 9.63 3.64 -7.24
CA THR A 330 10.31 2.38 -7.56
C THR A 330 10.76 2.28 -9.02
N PRO A 331 9.92 2.60 -10.03
CA PRO A 331 10.32 2.52 -11.43
C PRO A 331 11.52 3.41 -11.77
N TRP A 332 11.52 4.60 -11.24
CA TRP A 332 12.54 5.61 -11.53
C TRP A 332 13.87 5.26 -10.88
N LEU A 333 13.86 4.68 -9.67
CA LEU A 333 15.05 4.17 -9.00
C LEU A 333 15.69 3.03 -9.79
N VAL A 334 14.88 2.08 -10.30
CA VAL A 334 15.37 0.99 -11.17
C VAL A 334 16.06 1.54 -12.41
N LEU A 335 15.44 2.52 -13.08
CA LEU A 335 16.01 3.12 -14.30
C LEU A 335 17.28 3.93 -13.99
N ALA A 336 17.34 4.61 -12.85
CA ALA A 336 18.54 5.32 -12.40
C ALA A 336 19.70 4.35 -12.10
N LEU A 337 19.43 3.20 -11.48
CA LEU A 337 20.42 2.15 -11.25
C LEU A 337 20.92 1.55 -12.57
N LEU A 338 20.07 1.43 -13.60
CA LEU A 338 20.50 1.01 -14.94
C LEU A 338 21.45 2.04 -15.57
N ALA A 339 21.20 3.33 -15.36
CA ALA A 339 22.11 4.37 -15.80
C ALA A 339 23.48 4.28 -15.09
N LEU A 340 23.48 4.02 -13.78
CA LEU A 340 24.71 3.77 -13.02
C LEU A 340 25.48 2.58 -13.58
N LEU A 341 24.80 1.46 -13.81
CA LEU A 341 25.40 0.25 -14.37
C LEU A 341 26.04 0.47 -15.73
N ASN A 342 25.41 1.30 -16.59
CA ASN A 342 26.00 1.68 -17.86
C ASN A 342 27.37 2.35 -17.70
N GLU A 343 27.55 3.19 -16.70
CA GLU A 343 28.83 3.85 -16.40
C GLU A 343 29.83 2.92 -15.68
N LEU A 344 29.33 2.12 -14.72
CA LEU A 344 30.19 1.17 -14.01
C LEU A 344 30.80 0.14 -14.94
N GLN A 345 30.04 -0.39 -15.90
CA GLN A 345 30.56 -1.36 -16.85
C GLN A 345 31.70 -0.79 -17.70
N ARG A 346 31.67 0.50 -18.01
CA ARG A 346 32.75 1.18 -18.75
C ARG A 346 34.04 1.27 -17.94
N ARG A 347 33.90 1.54 -16.63
CA ARG A 347 35.04 1.91 -15.78
C ARG A 347 35.54 0.74 -14.93
N TRP A 348 34.64 -0.14 -14.53
CA TRP A 348 34.93 -1.16 -13.55
C TRP A 348 34.04 -2.42 -13.73
N ARG A 349 34.61 -3.44 -14.38
CA ARG A 349 33.88 -4.69 -14.68
C ARG A 349 33.30 -5.41 -13.44
N TRP A 350 33.91 -5.24 -12.28
CA TRP A 350 33.42 -5.82 -11.01
C TRP A 350 32.27 -5.00 -10.38
N GLY A 351 32.03 -3.79 -10.85
CA GLY A 351 31.00 -2.91 -10.31
C GLY A 351 29.61 -3.53 -10.35
N ILE A 352 29.31 -4.34 -11.38
CA ILE A 352 28.03 -5.06 -11.49
C ILE A 352 27.90 -6.10 -10.38
N VAL A 353 28.98 -6.84 -10.07
CA VAL A 353 28.97 -7.88 -9.02
C VAL A 353 28.79 -7.23 -7.66
N VAL A 354 29.51 -6.15 -7.36
CA VAL A 354 29.40 -5.41 -6.10
C VAL A 354 28.01 -4.79 -5.93
N LEU A 355 27.47 -4.18 -6.97
CA LEU A 355 26.11 -3.64 -6.95
C LEU A 355 25.08 -4.76 -6.76
N GLY A 356 25.21 -5.87 -7.48
CA GLY A 356 24.34 -7.04 -7.33
C GLY A 356 24.38 -7.60 -5.91
N ALA A 357 25.56 -7.76 -5.32
CA ALA A 357 25.72 -8.21 -3.93
C ALA A 357 25.05 -7.23 -2.94
N TYR A 358 25.29 -5.91 -3.10
CA TYR A 358 24.63 -4.89 -2.27
C TYR A 358 23.10 -4.99 -2.37
N LEU A 359 22.55 -5.06 -3.59
CA LEU A 359 21.11 -5.13 -3.80
C LEU A 359 20.49 -6.42 -3.25
N THR A 360 21.20 -7.56 -3.34
CA THR A 360 20.76 -8.82 -2.77
C THR A 360 20.69 -8.75 -1.24
N VAL A 361 21.72 -8.20 -0.60
CA VAL A 361 21.73 -7.97 0.85
C VAL A 361 20.61 -6.99 1.25
N ASN A 362 20.45 -5.89 0.50
CA ASN A 362 19.41 -4.90 0.73
C ASN A 362 18.00 -5.50 0.63
N LEU A 363 17.75 -6.35 -0.37
CA LEU A 363 16.49 -7.08 -0.51
C LEU A 363 16.26 -8.04 0.66
N SER A 364 17.28 -8.85 1.01
CA SER A 364 17.18 -9.81 2.10
C SER A 364 16.82 -9.14 3.42
N LEU A 365 17.54 -8.07 3.79
CA LEU A 365 17.24 -7.27 4.98
C LEU A 365 15.87 -6.61 4.90
N GLY A 366 15.53 -6.06 3.74
CA GLY A 366 14.23 -5.42 3.49
C GLY A 366 13.06 -6.38 3.61
N LEU A 367 13.23 -7.66 3.31
CA LEU A 367 12.22 -8.72 3.51
C LEU A 367 12.31 -9.44 4.86
N GLY A 368 13.17 -8.94 5.77
CA GLY A 368 13.25 -9.46 7.13
C GLY A 368 14.15 -10.68 7.32
N VAL A 369 14.96 -11.04 6.32
CA VAL A 369 15.97 -12.09 6.49
C VAL A 369 17.12 -11.54 7.34
N SER A 370 17.40 -12.19 8.47
CA SER A 370 18.52 -11.82 9.33
C SER A 370 19.85 -12.11 8.63
N VAL A 371 20.53 -11.06 8.22
CA VAL A 371 21.89 -11.16 7.70
C VAL A 371 22.82 -10.51 8.74
N PRO A 372 23.90 -11.18 9.17
CA PRO A 372 24.90 -10.55 10.06
C PRO A 372 25.52 -9.34 9.35
N THR A 373 25.01 -8.17 9.65
CA THR A 373 25.55 -6.91 9.14
C THR A 373 26.01 -6.07 10.33
N PRO A 374 27.15 -5.37 10.22
CA PRO A 374 27.45 -4.31 11.18
C PRO A 374 26.29 -3.31 11.18
N SER A 375 26.02 -2.67 12.30
CA SER A 375 24.98 -1.66 12.48
C SER A 375 25.25 -0.40 11.64
N LEU A 376 25.20 -0.54 10.31
CA LEU A 376 25.32 0.55 9.34
C LEU A 376 23.95 1.22 9.19
N GLY A 377 23.52 1.90 10.24
CA GLY A 377 22.20 2.50 10.38
C GLY A 377 21.71 3.19 9.11
N GLY A 378 20.63 2.66 8.54
CA GLY A 378 19.95 3.25 7.39
C GLY A 378 20.61 3.03 6.02
N LEU A 379 21.82 2.46 5.91
CA LEU A 379 22.46 2.17 4.62
C LEU A 379 21.62 1.18 3.80
N PHE A 380 21.04 0.21 4.46
CA PHE A 380 20.14 -0.79 3.90
C PHE A 380 18.68 -0.45 4.18
N ALA A 381 17.78 -1.10 3.43
CA ALA A 381 16.35 -0.96 3.63
C ALA A 381 15.93 -1.39 5.03
N ARG A 382 14.96 -0.67 5.59
CA ARG A 382 14.25 -1.08 6.81
C ARG A 382 13.63 -2.47 6.59
N SER A 383 13.64 -3.28 7.61
CA SER A 383 13.03 -4.61 7.58
C SER A 383 11.49 -4.52 7.55
N TYR A 384 10.92 -5.20 6.59
CA TYR A 384 9.49 -5.51 6.48
C TYR A 384 9.32 -7.02 6.54
N ALA A 385 9.71 -7.59 7.67
CA ALA A 385 9.59 -9.02 7.92
C ALA A 385 8.14 -9.52 7.80
N PRO A 386 7.90 -10.82 7.55
CA PRO A 386 6.57 -11.41 7.68
C PRO A 386 5.91 -11.05 9.00
N LEU A 387 4.59 -10.88 9.00
CA LEU A 387 3.85 -10.52 10.20
C LEU A 387 3.68 -11.77 11.09
N VAL A 388 4.54 -11.91 12.06
CA VAL A 388 4.50 -13.00 13.04
C VAL A 388 4.05 -12.46 14.39
N ARG A 389 3.05 -13.11 14.98
CA ARG A 389 2.54 -12.78 16.32
C ARG A 389 2.79 -13.94 17.27
N GLU A 390 3.54 -13.70 18.32
CA GLU A 390 3.79 -14.68 19.39
C GLU A 390 2.52 -14.94 20.23
N ASP A 391 1.61 -13.97 20.24
CA ASP A 391 0.33 -14.01 20.96
C ASP A 391 -0.84 -14.52 20.09
N HIS A 392 -0.56 -15.15 18.96
CA HIS A 392 -1.59 -15.61 18.01
C HIS A 392 -2.66 -16.49 18.68
N GLU A 393 -2.26 -17.46 19.50
CA GLU A 393 -3.19 -18.34 20.21
C GLU A 393 -4.09 -17.58 21.20
N VAL A 394 -3.56 -16.52 21.84
CA VAL A 394 -4.36 -15.69 22.76
C VAL A 394 -5.38 -14.87 21.99
N LEU A 395 -4.98 -14.32 20.83
CA LEU A 395 -5.91 -13.63 19.94
C LEU A 395 -7.00 -14.54 19.40
N GLN A 396 -6.68 -15.79 19.07
CA GLN A 396 -7.66 -16.80 18.64
C GLN A 396 -8.67 -17.09 19.76
N ARG A 397 -8.22 -17.21 21.01
CA ARG A 397 -9.14 -17.36 22.16
C ARG A 397 -10.01 -16.14 22.36
N LEU A 398 -9.45 -14.93 22.23
CA LEU A 398 -10.23 -13.70 22.31
C LEU A 398 -11.26 -13.63 21.18
N LEU A 399 -10.88 -13.97 19.94
CA LEU A 399 -11.81 -14.05 18.81
C LEU A 399 -12.95 -15.04 19.07
N GLY A 400 -12.64 -16.24 19.53
CA GLY A 400 -13.65 -17.24 19.90
C GLY A 400 -14.62 -16.72 20.96
N ARG A 401 -14.11 -15.99 21.97
CA ARG A 401 -14.96 -15.39 23.01
C ARG A 401 -15.85 -14.27 22.46
N LEU A 402 -15.32 -13.40 21.61
CA LEU A 402 -16.11 -12.36 20.94
C LEU A 402 -17.21 -12.97 20.05
N GLN A 403 -16.92 -14.10 19.41
CA GLN A 403 -17.88 -14.84 18.58
C GLN A 403 -19.01 -15.45 19.43
N GLU A 404 -18.70 -16.06 20.58
CA GLU A 404 -19.71 -16.57 21.51
C GLU A 404 -20.65 -15.44 21.98
N LEU A 405 -20.10 -14.29 22.37
CA LEU A 405 -20.88 -13.12 22.80
C LEU A 405 -21.75 -12.59 21.64
N SER A 406 -21.21 -12.56 20.42
CA SER A 406 -21.96 -12.14 19.22
C SER A 406 -23.11 -13.09 18.90
N GLN A 407 -22.93 -14.41 19.07
CA GLN A 407 -24.01 -15.41 18.90
C GLN A 407 -25.13 -15.21 19.91
N GLN A 408 -24.82 -14.67 21.08
CA GLN A 408 -25.83 -14.25 22.10
C GLN A 408 -26.47 -12.89 21.77
N GLN A 409 -26.23 -12.35 20.57
CA GLN A 409 -26.71 -11.06 20.08
C GLN A 409 -26.26 -9.86 20.94
N GLN A 410 -25.18 -9.99 21.70
CA GLN A 410 -24.63 -8.90 22.50
C GLN A 410 -23.84 -7.94 21.61
N GLN A 411 -24.09 -6.64 21.72
CA GLN A 411 -23.33 -5.58 21.08
C GLN A 411 -22.00 -5.39 21.82
N ILE A 412 -20.88 -5.45 21.09
CA ILE A 412 -19.55 -5.42 21.68
C ILE A 412 -18.81 -4.14 21.25
N ALA A 413 -18.35 -3.35 22.22
CA ALA A 413 -17.42 -2.24 21.95
C ALA A 413 -15.99 -2.68 22.30
N LEU A 414 -15.08 -2.66 21.32
CA LEU A 414 -13.66 -2.86 21.54
C LEU A 414 -12.96 -1.49 21.66
N LEU A 415 -12.50 -1.12 22.87
CA LEU A 415 -11.77 0.13 23.10
C LEU A 415 -10.29 -0.02 22.69
N ALA A 416 -10.08 -0.24 21.39
CA ALA A 416 -8.76 -0.35 20.78
C ALA A 416 -8.80 0.04 19.29
N ALA A 417 -7.84 0.83 18.85
CA ALA A 417 -7.69 1.27 17.46
C ALA A 417 -6.21 1.30 17.00
N SER A 418 -5.32 0.56 17.65
CA SER A 418 -3.91 0.51 17.24
C SER A 418 -3.68 -0.49 16.09
N ASN A 419 -2.48 -0.46 15.49
CA ASN A 419 -2.06 -1.48 14.53
C ASN A 419 -1.96 -2.89 15.14
N HIS A 420 -1.94 -2.99 16.47
CA HIS A 420 -1.76 -4.25 17.18
C HIS A 420 -3.08 -4.85 17.66
N LEU A 421 -4.08 -4.00 17.87
CA LEU A 421 -5.40 -4.40 18.35
C LEU A 421 -6.45 -3.39 17.84
N ASN A 422 -7.40 -3.88 17.06
CA ASN A 422 -8.51 -3.08 16.53
C ASN A 422 -9.66 -3.98 16.05
N THR A 423 -10.83 -3.40 15.83
CA THR A 423 -12.03 -4.12 15.37
C THR A 423 -11.86 -4.73 13.98
N SER A 424 -11.13 -4.05 13.07
CA SER A 424 -10.93 -4.53 11.69
C SER A 424 -10.22 -5.88 11.65
N MET A 425 -9.23 -6.12 12.53
CA MET A 425 -8.50 -7.38 12.55
C MET A 425 -9.39 -8.57 12.96
N PHE A 426 -10.28 -8.39 13.95
CA PHE A 426 -11.19 -9.45 14.38
C PHE A 426 -12.27 -9.74 13.34
N ASN A 427 -12.85 -8.70 12.73
CA ASN A 427 -13.83 -8.86 11.66
C ASN A 427 -13.21 -9.57 10.45
N SER A 428 -11.96 -9.22 10.09
CA SER A 428 -11.26 -9.84 8.96
C SER A 428 -10.91 -11.29 9.24
N GLU A 429 -10.43 -11.59 10.44
CA GLU A 429 -10.05 -12.95 10.83
C GLU A 429 -11.29 -13.85 10.94
N GLN A 430 -12.36 -13.35 11.56
CA GLN A 430 -13.64 -14.07 11.62
C GLN A 430 -14.15 -14.38 10.20
N PHE A 431 -14.14 -13.41 9.31
CA PHE A 431 -14.57 -13.59 7.93
C PHE A 431 -13.74 -14.65 7.18
N GLN A 432 -12.43 -14.73 7.45
CA GLN A 432 -11.55 -15.68 6.79
C GLN A 432 -11.61 -17.08 7.40
N GLN A 433 -11.72 -17.20 8.72
CA GLN A 433 -11.74 -18.49 9.41
C GLN A 433 -13.13 -19.12 9.51
N PHE A 434 -14.15 -18.29 9.61
CA PHE A 434 -15.53 -18.72 9.84
C PHE A 434 -16.48 -18.04 8.86
N PRO A 435 -16.33 -18.28 7.55
CA PRO A 435 -17.12 -17.57 6.52
C PRO A 435 -18.62 -17.81 6.66
N ASP A 436 -19.03 -18.99 7.15
CA ASP A 436 -20.44 -19.35 7.35
C ASP A 436 -21.00 -18.88 8.71
N ALA A 437 -20.18 -18.36 9.61
CA ALA A 437 -20.63 -17.85 10.90
C ALA A 437 -21.21 -16.42 10.75
N PRO A 438 -22.23 -16.07 11.56
CA PRO A 438 -22.74 -14.71 11.54
C PRO A 438 -21.61 -13.71 11.88
N PRO A 439 -21.60 -12.52 11.26
CA PRO A 439 -20.60 -11.49 11.54
C PRO A 439 -20.56 -11.13 13.02
N LEU A 440 -19.37 -10.75 13.51
CA LEU A 440 -19.22 -10.23 14.86
C LEU A 440 -20.06 -8.96 15.04
N THR A 441 -20.74 -8.86 16.19
CA THR A 441 -21.50 -7.67 16.58
C THR A 441 -20.61 -6.56 17.15
N LEU A 442 -19.40 -6.42 16.59
CA LEU A 442 -18.45 -5.39 16.99
C LEU A 442 -18.91 -4.02 16.49
N LEU A 443 -19.08 -3.09 17.42
CA LEU A 443 -19.39 -1.71 17.09
C LEU A 443 -18.17 -1.04 16.42
N PRO A 444 -18.36 -0.27 15.33
CA PRO A 444 -17.26 0.35 14.59
C PRO A 444 -16.55 1.40 15.46
N VAL A 445 -15.22 1.29 15.59
CA VAL A 445 -14.41 2.32 16.28
C VAL A 445 -14.19 3.50 15.37
N ALA A 446 -14.49 4.70 15.85
CA ALA A 446 -14.19 5.93 15.14
C ALA A 446 -12.67 6.13 15.01
N ILE A 447 -12.18 6.10 13.79
CA ILE A 447 -10.77 6.39 13.44
C ILE A 447 -10.62 7.87 13.09
N PHE A 448 -11.63 8.44 12.43
CA PHE A 448 -11.66 9.82 11.97
C PHE A 448 -12.65 10.66 12.80
N ASP A 449 -12.37 11.95 12.94
CA ASP A 449 -13.33 12.87 13.53
C ASP A 449 -14.56 12.99 12.62
N GLY A 450 -15.74 13.04 13.26
CA GLY A 450 -17.02 13.05 12.56
C GLY A 450 -17.67 11.67 12.41
N GLU A 451 -16.98 10.59 12.78
CA GLU A 451 -17.56 9.26 12.93
C GLU A 451 -18.22 9.09 14.30
N VAL A 452 -18.83 7.93 14.56
CA VAL A 452 -19.48 7.63 15.83
C VAL A 452 -18.49 7.77 17.00
N SER A 453 -18.84 8.58 18.02
CA SER A 453 -17.99 8.81 19.18
C SER A 453 -17.75 7.50 19.95
N PRO A 454 -16.51 7.23 20.46
CA PRO A 454 -16.24 6.08 21.33
C PRO A 454 -17.17 5.98 22.54
N LEU A 455 -17.62 7.11 23.10
CA LEU A 455 -18.60 7.10 24.18
C LEU A 455 -19.96 6.55 23.73
N GLU A 456 -20.44 6.94 22.55
CA GLU A 456 -21.71 6.41 22.02
C GLU A 456 -21.65 4.91 21.77
N MET A 457 -20.49 4.39 21.39
CA MET A 457 -20.28 2.95 21.28
C MET A 457 -20.39 2.28 22.64
N VAL A 458 -19.70 2.82 23.67
CA VAL A 458 -19.81 2.30 25.05
C VAL A 458 -21.24 2.34 25.55
N LEU A 459 -21.99 3.42 25.28
CA LEU A 459 -23.38 3.56 25.69
C LEU A 459 -24.34 2.54 25.04
N LYS A 460 -24.02 2.07 23.84
CA LYS A 460 -24.79 1.07 23.10
C LYS A 460 -24.37 -0.37 23.39
N ALA A 461 -23.14 -0.58 23.87
CA ALA A 461 -22.58 -1.90 24.05
C ALA A 461 -23.17 -2.65 25.25
N ASP A 462 -23.42 -3.95 25.08
CA ASP A 462 -23.71 -4.89 26.15
C ASP A 462 -22.41 -5.38 26.80
N VAL A 463 -21.36 -5.47 26.02
CA VAL A 463 -20.00 -5.85 26.47
C VAL A 463 -18.99 -4.83 25.96
N VAL A 464 -18.07 -4.43 26.85
CA VAL A 464 -16.94 -3.57 26.51
C VAL A 464 -15.64 -4.34 26.71
N ALA A 465 -14.86 -4.50 25.64
CA ALA A 465 -13.49 -5.04 25.67
C ALA A 465 -12.50 -3.88 25.79
N VAL A 466 -11.77 -3.86 26.90
CA VAL A 466 -10.87 -2.75 27.27
C VAL A 466 -9.43 -3.21 27.22
N ALA A 467 -8.61 -2.56 26.43
CA ALA A 467 -7.18 -2.81 26.35
C ALA A 467 -6.39 -1.91 27.31
N THR A 468 -5.47 -2.49 28.04
CA THR A 468 -4.55 -1.78 28.96
C THR A 468 -3.11 -2.19 28.66
N PRO A 469 -2.20 -1.24 28.32
CA PRO A 469 -2.45 0.19 28.11
C PRO A 469 -3.38 0.47 26.92
N ALA A 470 -3.99 1.66 26.91
CA ALA A 470 -4.90 2.09 25.87
C ALA A 470 -4.25 1.95 24.47
N GLN A 471 -5.01 1.34 23.54
CA GLN A 471 -4.55 1.06 22.19
C GLN A 471 -5.09 2.10 21.22
N VAL A 472 -4.30 3.14 20.96
CA VAL A 472 -4.62 4.24 20.04
C VAL A 472 -3.69 4.22 18.84
N ILE A 473 -4.10 4.84 17.73
CA ILE A 473 -3.27 4.95 16.55
C ILE A 473 -2.07 5.84 16.86
N ARG A 474 -0.89 5.31 16.66
CA ARG A 474 0.37 6.06 16.73
C ARG A 474 1.03 6.07 15.35
N LEU A 475 1.35 7.26 14.86
CA LEU A 475 2.26 7.43 13.74
C LEU A 475 3.66 7.23 14.30
N GLU A 476 4.29 6.09 14.00
CA GLU A 476 5.64 5.69 14.42
C GLU A 476 6.32 6.52 15.52
N GLU A 477 6.76 5.82 16.54
CA GLU A 477 7.71 6.16 17.59
C GLU A 477 7.33 7.18 18.67
N GLU A 478 6.21 7.91 18.61
CA GLU A 478 5.76 8.71 19.79
C GLU A 478 4.61 9.69 19.49
N GLN A 479 4.32 9.96 18.23
CA GLN A 479 3.23 10.88 17.91
C GLN A 479 1.88 10.12 17.83
N VAL A 480 1.12 10.20 18.89
CA VAL A 480 -0.32 9.85 18.87
C VAL A 480 -0.99 10.75 17.82
N VAL A 481 -1.74 10.15 16.89
CA VAL A 481 -2.66 10.92 16.05
C VAL A 481 -3.70 11.52 16.98
N ARG A 482 -3.51 12.74 17.40
CA ARG A 482 -4.41 13.44 18.33
C ARG A 482 -5.72 13.83 17.63
N SER A 483 -6.49 12.83 17.21
CA SER A 483 -7.88 13.06 16.87
C SER A 483 -8.71 13.10 18.14
N ARG A 484 -9.80 13.82 18.11
CA ARG A 484 -10.76 13.86 19.23
C ARG A 484 -11.21 12.44 19.59
N SER A 485 -11.47 11.60 18.60
CA SER A 485 -11.89 10.22 18.79
C SER A 485 -10.81 9.36 19.47
N GLN A 486 -9.53 9.52 19.10
CA GLN A 486 -8.44 8.78 19.74
C GLN A 486 -8.22 9.21 21.19
N THR A 487 -8.35 10.49 21.48
CA THR A 487 -8.27 11.02 22.84
C THR A 487 -9.42 10.51 23.72
N GLN A 488 -10.63 10.43 23.16
CA GLN A 488 -11.80 9.87 23.85
C GLN A 488 -11.63 8.37 24.13
N LEU A 489 -11.07 7.62 23.19
CA LEU A 489 -10.79 6.19 23.35
C LEU A 489 -9.77 5.95 24.46
N GLU A 490 -8.72 6.75 24.52
CA GLU A 490 -7.71 6.69 25.58
C GLU A 490 -8.33 6.99 26.95
N TYR A 491 -9.12 8.05 27.04
CA TYR A 491 -9.85 8.42 28.25
C TYR A 491 -10.77 7.27 28.72
N LEU A 492 -11.61 6.72 27.85
CA LEU A 492 -12.52 5.63 28.20
C LEU A 492 -11.77 4.38 28.66
N SER A 493 -10.69 4.00 27.98
CA SER A 493 -9.86 2.87 28.41
C SER A 493 -9.30 3.08 29.82
N GLN A 494 -8.86 4.30 30.14
CA GLN A 494 -8.43 4.66 31.50
C GLN A 494 -9.59 4.66 32.49
N ALA A 495 -10.76 5.19 32.10
CA ALA A 495 -11.94 5.23 32.95
C ALA A 495 -12.40 3.83 33.42
N PHE A 496 -12.38 2.83 32.51
CA PHE A 496 -12.64 1.44 32.89
C PHE A 496 -11.54 0.86 33.79
N SER A 497 -10.29 1.15 33.50
CA SER A 497 -9.14 0.64 34.28
C SER A 497 -9.13 1.22 35.71
N GLN A 498 -9.60 2.44 35.89
CA GLN A 498 -9.66 3.16 37.17
C GLN A 498 -11.01 3.03 37.88
N ASN A 499 -11.97 2.29 37.32
CA ASN A 499 -13.32 2.10 37.86
C ASN A 499 -14.11 3.41 38.06
N CYS A 500 -14.03 4.32 37.09
CA CYS A 500 -14.76 5.58 37.11
C CYS A 500 -16.28 5.37 36.97
N ALA A 501 -17.09 6.42 37.18
CA ALA A 501 -18.54 6.34 37.23
C ALA A 501 -19.17 5.52 36.08
N ILE A 502 -18.70 5.72 34.83
CA ILE A 502 -19.20 4.94 33.67
C ILE A 502 -18.86 3.44 33.76
N ALA A 503 -17.71 3.09 34.34
CA ALA A 503 -17.29 1.70 34.47
C ALA A 503 -18.10 0.95 35.55
N GLN A 504 -18.68 1.67 36.52
CA GLN A 504 -19.52 1.08 37.59
C GLN A 504 -20.86 0.52 37.09
N ASP A 505 -21.30 0.94 35.90
CA ASP A 505 -22.46 0.35 35.22
C ASP A 505 -22.17 -1.03 34.61
N PHE A 506 -20.91 -1.47 34.65
CA PHE A 506 -20.45 -2.72 34.10
C PHE A 506 -19.76 -3.58 35.16
N ARG A 507 -19.89 -4.89 35.03
CA ARG A 507 -19.17 -5.86 35.85
C ARG A 507 -18.01 -6.42 35.03
N ARG A 508 -16.80 -6.36 35.56
CA ARG A 508 -15.64 -7.02 34.96
C ARG A 508 -15.82 -8.53 35.01
N LEU A 509 -15.64 -9.17 33.86
CA LEU A 509 -15.62 -10.63 33.75
C LEU A 509 -14.30 -11.19 34.30
N PRO A 510 -14.27 -12.44 34.77
CA PRO A 510 -13.06 -13.04 35.36
C PRO A 510 -11.95 -13.28 34.32
N GLU A 511 -12.29 -13.34 33.05
CA GLU A 511 -11.37 -13.64 31.94
C GLU A 511 -10.54 -12.42 31.59
N SER A 512 -9.23 -12.66 31.30
CA SER A 512 -8.31 -11.67 30.73
C SER A 512 -7.47 -12.32 29.64
N PHE A 513 -7.06 -11.50 28.68
CA PHE A 513 -6.25 -11.94 27.54
C PHE A 513 -4.96 -11.12 27.53
N GLU A 514 -3.85 -11.79 27.84
CA GLU A 514 -2.52 -11.17 27.82
C GLU A 514 -1.92 -11.32 26.44
N LEU A 515 -1.83 -10.21 25.70
CA LEU A 515 -1.27 -10.15 24.38
C LEU A 515 0.22 -9.80 24.44
N GLY A 516 1.00 -10.54 23.70
CA GLY A 516 2.42 -10.32 23.56
C GLY A 516 2.79 -9.14 22.67
N ARG A 517 4.07 -9.07 22.32
CA ARG A 517 4.63 -8.07 21.43
C ARG A 517 4.69 -8.62 19.99
N PRO A 518 3.92 -8.07 19.04
CA PRO A 518 3.96 -8.56 17.65
C PRO A 518 5.31 -8.25 16.98
N GLN A 519 5.91 -9.25 16.34
CA GLN A 519 7.10 -9.05 15.50
C GLN A 519 6.70 -8.34 14.19
N GLY A 520 7.58 -7.47 13.68
CA GLY A 520 7.33 -6.71 12.45
C GLY A 520 6.40 -5.50 12.60
N TYR A 521 5.86 -5.27 13.79
CA TYR A 521 5.14 -4.05 14.16
C TYR A 521 6.05 -3.10 14.95
N ALA A 522 5.64 -1.82 15.04
CA ALA A 522 6.38 -0.85 15.86
C ALA A 522 6.49 -1.33 17.32
N PRO A 523 7.63 -1.16 17.98
CA PRO A 523 7.83 -1.66 19.34
C PRO A 523 6.88 -1.00 20.32
N THR A 524 6.03 -1.78 20.99
CA THR A 524 5.34 -1.37 22.22
C THR A 524 6.19 -1.82 23.40
N GLU A 525 6.43 -0.96 24.38
CA GLU A 525 7.31 -1.27 25.50
C GLU A 525 6.71 -2.28 26.50
N LYS A 526 5.38 -2.51 26.46
CA LYS A 526 4.66 -3.37 27.39
C LYS A 526 3.67 -4.27 26.67
N GLY A 527 3.43 -5.44 27.21
CA GLY A 527 2.32 -6.31 26.81
C GLY A 527 0.98 -5.61 26.95
N ILE A 528 -0.01 -6.08 26.21
CA ILE A 528 -1.38 -5.55 26.23
C ILE A 528 -2.24 -6.57 26.96
N THR A 529 -3.02 -6.14 27.97
CA THR A 529 -4.02 -6.97 28.61
C THR A 529 -5.40 -6.50 28.17
N VAL A 530 -6.24 -7.40 27.67
CA VAL A 530 -7.63 -7.12 27.34
C VAL A 530 -8.55 -7.70 28.41
N TRP A 531 -9.42 -6.85 28.96
CA TRP A 531 -10.43 -7.21 29.90
C TRP A 531 -11.83 -7.05 29.30
N LEU A 532 -12.74 -7.94 29.62
CA LEU A 532 -14.14 -7.85 29.21
C LEU A 532 -15.00 -7.33 30.36
N TYR A 533 -15.89 -6.40 30.07
CA TYR A 533 -16.82 -5.78 31.00
C TYR A 533 -18.24 -5.96 30.48
N GLN A 534 -19.12 -6.61 31.24
CA GLN A 534 -20.51 -6.84 30.89
C GLN A 534 -21.41 -5.81 31.56
N ARG A 535 -22.29 -5.20 30.80
CA ARG A 535 -23.25 -4.22 31.29
C ARG A 535 -24.17 -4.85 32.33
N GLN A 536 -24.37 -4.16 33.48
CA GLN A 536 -25.28 -4.56 34.54
C GLN A 536 -26.53 -3.68 34.54
N GLN A 537 -26.38 -2.41 34.19
CA GLN A 537 -27.47 -1.43 34.17
C GLN A 537 -27.25 -0.39 33.08
N PRO A 538 -28.32 0.26 32.57
CA PRO A 538 -28.18 1.37 31.66
C PRO A 538 -27.45 2.55 32.31
N THR A 539 -26.53 3.18 31.56
CA THR A 539 -25.83 4.39 32.06
C THR A 539 -26.83 5.54 32.23
N SER A 540 -26.84 6.14 33.42
CA SER A 540 -27.73 7.26 33.72
C SER A 540 -27.33 8.52 32.95
N ALA A 541 -28.29 9.38 32.60
CA ALA A 541 -28.04 10.64 31.91
C ALA A 541 -27.03 11.54 32.66
N ARG A 542 -26.99 11.45 33.99
CA ARG A 542 -26.02 12.19 34.81
C ARG A 542 -24.61 11.67 34.62
N VAL A 543 -24.40 10.35 34.63
CA VAL A 543 -23.08 9.73 34.40
C VAL A 543 -22.60 10.02 32.97
N GLU A 544 -23.51 9.93 32.01
CA GLU A 544 -23.20 10.28 30.63
C GLU A 544 -22.75 11.74 30.49
N ALA A 545 -23.48 12.71 31.08
CA ALA A 545 -23.14 14.12 31.02
C ALA A 545 -21.78 14.41 31.66
N VAL A 546 -21.51 13.85 32.84
CA VAL A 546 -20.22 13.99 33.54
C VAL A 546 -19.09 13.39 32.70
N THR A 547 -19.29 12.21 32.13
CA THR A 547 -18.28 11.57 31.29
C THR A 547 -17.98 12.40 30.01
N ARG A 548 -19.01 12.99 29.38
CA ARG A 548 -18.86 13.88 28.22
C ARG A 548 -18.04 15.13 28.56
N GLU A 549 -18.34 15.75 29.72
CA GLU A 549 -17.63 16.92 30.22
C GLU A 549 -16.14 16.60 30.48
N GLN A 550 -15.90 15.55 31.29
CA GLN A 550 -14.53 15.12 31.62
C GLN A 550 -13.70 14.76 30.39
N MET A 551 -14.30 14.05 29.40
CA MET A 551 -13.64 13.76 28.13
C MET A 551 -13.32 15.02 27.33
N SER A 552 -14.21 16.03 27.34
CA SER A 552 -13.97 17.27 26.58
C SER A 552 -12.84 18.11 27.17
N GLU A 553 -12.66 18.06 28.47
CA GLU A 553 -11.67 18.84 29.21
C GLU A 553 -10.40 18.03 29.54
N LEU A 554 -10.34 16.76 29.17
CA LEU A 554 -9.24 15.82 29.49
C LEU A 554 -8.95 15.74 31.00
N ARG A 555 -9.95 15.94 31.82
CA ARG A 555 -9.80 15.81 33.28
C ARG A 555 -9.72 14.34 33.66
N PRO A 556 -8.84 13.96 34.61
CA PRO A 556 -8.88 12.61 35.16
C PRO A 556 -10.27 12.34 35.74
N CYS A 557 -10.71 11.08 35.64
CA CYS A 557 -11.97 10.70 36.22
C CYS A 557 -11.89 10.76 37.77
N SER A 558 -12.87 11.36 38.36
CA SER A 558 -13.09 11.39 39.82
C SER A 558 -14.02 10.26 40.23
#